data_2e3f4ebdc2badc0efa26bbc9408cfb7b
#
_entry.id   2e3f4ebdc2badc0efa26bbc9408cfb7b
#
_cell.length_a   1.000
_cell.length_b   1.000
_cell.length_c   1.000
_cell.angle_alpha   90.00
_cell.angle_beta   90.00
_cell.angle_gamma   90.00
#
_symmetry.space_group_name_H-M   'P 1'
#
loop_
_entity.id
_entity.type
_entity.pdbx_description
1 polymer ?
#
loop_
_entity_poly.entity_id
_entity_poly.type
_entity_poly.pdbx_seq_one_letter_code
_entity_poly.pdbx_strand_id
1 'polypeptide(L)'
;REASRRRMMQDVPKADVVITNPTHFAVAIKYDAETSKAPVVLAKGEDYLAQKIKEAAREHHIEIVENKPLARMLYANVVIGQEIPPELYQAVAEILAMVYNMREK
;
A
#
# COMPACT_ATOMS: atom_id res chain seq x y z
N ARG A 1 12.51 16.05 -4.49
CA ARG A 1 12.10 14.79 -5.09
C ARG A 1 12.79 13.61 -4.48
N GLU A 2 14.11 13.65 -4.43
CA GLU A 2 14.87 12.61 -3.77
C GLU A 2 14.50 12.53 -2.30
N ALA A 3 14.34 13.69 -1.64
CA ALA A 3 13.94 13.71 -0.25
C ALA A 3 12.54 13.14 -0.06
N SER A 4 11.62 13.42 -0.99
CA SER A 4 10.26 12.88 -0.92
C SER A 4 10.25 11.37 -1.13
N ARG A 5 11.01 10.88 -2.08
CA ARG A 5 11.11 9.44 -2.32
C ARG A 5 11.72 8.72 -1.14
N ARG A 6 12.76 9.30 -0.55
CA ARG A 6 13.41 8.70 0.60
C ARG A 6 12.45 8.62 1.79
N ARG A 7 11.72 9.70 2.02
CA ARG A 7 10.74 9.74 3.11
C ARG A 7 9.65 8.71 2.90
N MET A 8 9.13 8.63 1.67
CA MET A 8 8.11 7.66 1.32
C MET A 8 8.62 6.24 1.58
N MET A 9 9.83 5.92 1.14
CA MET A 9 10.39 4.59 1.32
C MET A 9 10.60 4.25 2.79
N GLN A 10 10.85 5.25 3.63
CA GLN A 10 10.99 5.03 5.07
C GLN A 10 9.66 4.64 5.72
N ASP A 11 8.56 4.95 5.08
CA ASP A 11 7.24 4.62 5.62
C ASP A 11 6.73 3.24 5.19
N VAL A 12 7.33 2.63 4.17
CA VAL A 12 6.89 1.31 3.71
C VAL A 12 6.85 0.28 4.83
N PRO A 13 7.87 0.22 5.73
CA PRO A 13 7.82 -0.75 6.82
C PRO A 13 6.66 -0.59 7.79
N LYS A 14 5.98 0.55 7.76
CA LYS A 14 4.82 0.80 8.62
C LYS A 14 3.51 0.31 8.00
N ALA A 15 3.55 -0.12 6.75
CA ALA A 15 2.35 -0.53 6.03
C ALA A 15 1.79 -1.85 6.55
N ASP A 16 0.50 -2.03 6.36
CA ASP A 16 -0.17 -3.31 6.65
C ASP A 16 -0.11 -4.24 5.45
N VAL A 17 -0.08 -3.69 4.26
CA VAL A 17 -0.08 -4.48 3.03
C VAL A 17 0.45 -3.63 1.89
N VAL A 18 1.03 -4.30 0.90
CA VAL A 18 1.38 -3.67 -0.38
C VAL A 18 0.54 -4.34 -1.46
N ILE A 19 -0.25 -3.55 -2.18
CA ILE A 19 -1.12 -4.04 -3.25
C ILE A 19 -0.43 -3.76 -4.56
N THR A 20 -0.35 -4.77 -5.43
CA THR A 20 0.45 -4.66 -6.64
C THR A 20 -0.31 -4.99 -7.92
N ASN A 21 0.12 -4.33 -8.97
CA ASN A 21 -0.06 -4.77 -10.35
C ASN A 21 1.37 -5.12 -10.78
N PRO A 22 1.72 -6.40 -10.81
CA PRO A 22 3.13 -6.81 -10.98
C PRO A 22 3.75 -6.14 -12.19
N THR A 23 5.00 -5.71 -12.02
CA THR A 23 5.85 -4.99 -12.95
C THR A 23 5.43 -3.55 -13.22
N HIS A 24 4.21 -3.13 -12.84
CA HIS A 24 3.77 -1.77 -13.11
C HIS A 24 3.59 -0.92 -11.86
N PHE A 25 2.80 -1.37 -10.89
CA PHE A 25 2.46 -0.54 -9.74
C PHE A 25 2.61 -1.29 -8.42
N ALA A 26 2.99 -0.56 -7.38
CA ALA A 26 2.93 -1.04 -6.00
C ALA A 26 2.45 0.10 -5.13
N VAL A 27 1.51 -0.18 -4.23
CA VAL A 27 0.92 0.81 -3.35
C VAL A 27 0.92 0.26 -1.93
N ALA A 28 1.57 0.96 -1.01
CA ALA A 28 1.64 0.56 0.40
C ALA A 28 0.49 1.22 1.16
N ILE A 29 -0.27 0.40 1.87
CA ILE A 29 -1.49 0.83 2.56
C ILE A 29 -1.36 0.57 4.05
N LYS A 30 -1.82 1.52 4.85
CA LYS A 30 -1.90 1.35 6.30
C LYS A 30 -3.27 1.77 6.80
N TYR A 31 -3.83 0.99 7.71
CA TYR A 31 -5.05 1.38 8.38
C TYR A 31 -4.86 1.37 9.89
N ASP A 32 -5.14 2.50 10.51
CA ASP A 32 -5.12 2.65 11.96
C ASP A 32 -6.37 3.43 12.33
N ALA A 33 -7.34 2.73 12.90
CA ALA A 33 -8.64 3.32 13.22
C ALA A 33 -8.54 4.48 14.21
N GLU A 34 -7.46 4.56 14.96
CA GLU A 34 -7.27 5.65 15.92
C GLU A 34 -6.82 6.94 15.27
N THR A 35 -6.20 6.86 14.10
CA THR A 35 -5.63 8.04 13.46
C THR A 35 -6.34 8.46 12.19
N SER A 36 -7.15 7.57 11.59
CA SER A 36 -7.85 7.91 10.36
C SER A 36 -9.15 7.12 10.25
N LYS A 37 -10.06 7.64 9.43
CA LYS A 37 -11.36 7.00 9.21
C LYS A 37 -11.30 5.91 8.16
N ALA A 38 -10.28 5.96 7.31
CA ALA A 38 -10.10 5.02 6.21
C ALA A 38 -8.63 4.72 6.03
N PRO A 39 -8.31 3.62 5.34
CA PRO A 39 -6.90 3.33 5.04
C PRO A 39 -6.22 4.47 4.29
N VAL A 40 -4.93 4.61 4.53
CA VAL A 40 -4.11 5.70 3.99
C VAL A 40 -3.05 5.09 3.08
N VAL A 41 -2.75 5.77 1.97
CA VAL A 41 -1.65 5.39 1.10
C VAL A 41 -0.36 5.97 1.67
N LEU A 42 0.55 5.12 2.12
CA LEU A 42 1.84 5.57 2.64
C LEU A 42 2.87 5.77 1.54
N ALA A 43 2.80 4.96 0.50
CA ALA A 43 3.77 4.98 -0.58
C ALA A 43 3.13 4.42 -1.83
N LYS A 44 3.57 4.90 -2.98
CA LYS A 44 3.16 4.32 -4.25
C LYS A 44 4.25 4.57 -5.28
N GLY A 45 4.36 3.65 -6.24
CA GLY A 45 5.34 3.80 -7.27
C GLY A 45 5.02 2.95 -8.48
N GLU A 46 5.65 3.30 -9.61
CA GLU A 46 5.53 2.51 -10.82
C GLU A 46 6.90 2.03 -11.26
N ASP A 47 6.92 0.95 -12.00
CA ASP A 47 8.12 0.38 -12.63
C ASP A 47 9.24 0.18 -11.61
N TYR A 48 10.36 0.88 -11.75
CA TYR A 48 11.52 0.71 -10.87
C TYR A 48 11.14 0.97 -9.40
N LEU A 49 10.38 2.03 -9.16
CA LEU A 49 9.99 2.38 -7.79
C LEU A 49 9.04 1.34 -7.21
N ALA A 50 8.18 0.76 -8.05
CA ALA A 50 7.32 -0.34 -7.59
C ALA A 50 8.17 -1.51 -7.11
N GLN A 51 9.25 -1.84 -7.82
CA GLN A 51 10.14 -2.92 -7.39
C GLN A 51 10.80 -2.58 -6.06
N LYS A 52 11.21 -1.33 -5.87
CA LYS A 52 11.80 -0.91 -4.61
C LYS A 52 10.83 -1.03 -3.44
N ILE A 53 9.58 -0.67 -3.66
CA ILE A 53 8.56 -0.80 -2.62
C ILE A 53 8.37 -2.27 -2.26
N LYS A 54 8.32 -3.15 -3.27
CA LYS A 54 8.15 -4.58 -3.00
C LYS A 54 9.35 -5.17 -2.26
N GLU A 55 10.57 -4.73 -2.61
CA GLU A 55 11.77 -5.18 -1.91
C GLU A 55 11.72 -4.79 -0.44
N ALA A 56 11.36 -3.53 -0.16
CA ALA A 56 11.25 -3.07 1.22
C ALA A 56 10.18 -3.84 1.98
N ALA A 57 9.07 -4.13 1.31
CA ALA A 57 7.99 -4.89 1.94
C ALA A 57 8.47 -6.28 2.33
N ARG A 58 9.22 -6.94 1.46
CA ARG A 58 9.76 -8.27 1.77
C ARG A 58 10.73 -8.24 2.93
N GLU A 59 11.59 -7.23 2.98
CA GLU A 59 12.57 -7.09 4.07
C GLU A 59 11.89 -6.94 5.42
N HIS A 60 10.73 -6.30 5.44
CA HIS A 60 10.03 -6.01 6.69
C HIS A 60 8.82 -6.90 6.91
N HIS A 61 8.72 -7.97 6.12
CA HIS A 61 7.65 -8.98 6.27
C HIS A 61 6.26 -8.38 6.11
N ILE A 62 6.13 -7.40 5.21
CA ILE A 62 4.84 -6.82 4.84
C ILE A 62 4.25 -7.68 3.73
N GLU A 63 3.00 -8.09 3.90
CA GLU A 63 2.34 -8.93 2.91
C GLU A 63 2.15 -8.18 1.59
N ILE A 64 2.41 -8.87 0.48
CA ILE A 64 2.24 -8.33 -0.86
C ILE A 64 1.09 -9.08 -1.52
N VAL A 65 0.07 -8.35 -1.96
CA VAL A 65 -1.13 -8.93 -2.55
C VAL A 65 -1.31 -8.39 -3.97
N GLU A 66 -1.45 -9.29 -4.91
CA GLU A 66 -1.68 -8.88 -6.29
C GLU A 66 -3.15 -8.59 -6.52
N ASN A 67 -3.45 -7.40 -6.99
CA ASN A 67 -4.79 -7.04 -7.45
C ASN A 67 -4.60 -5.92 -8.46
N LYS A 68 -4.54 -6.30 -9.74
CA LYS A 68 -4.15 -5.37 -10.80
C LYS A 68 -5.07 -4.15 -10.90
N PRO A 69 -6.39 -4.32 -10.98
CA PRO A 69 -7.24 -3.14 -11.12
C PRO A 69 -7.19 -2.24 -9.89
N LEU A 70 -7.14 -2.82 -8.69
CA LEU A 70 -7.12 -2.02 -7.47
C LEU A 70 -5.82 -1.24 -7.35
N ALA A 71 -4.68 -1.88 -7.63
CA ALA A 71 -3.40 -1.19 -7.58
C ALA A 71 -3.37 -0.01 -8.54
N ARG A 72 -3.91 -0.21 -9.75
CA ARG A 72 -3.97 0.86 -10.74
C ARG A 72 -4.82 2.01 -10.26
N MET A 73 -5.99 1.71 -9.70
CA MET A 73 -6.90 2.75 -9.23
C MET A 73 -6.33 3.53 -8.05
N LEU A 74 -5.69 2.82 -7.13
CA LEU A 74 -5.05 3.48 -5.99
C LEU A 74 -3.92 4.38 -6.47
N TYR A 75 -3.10 3.87 -7.37
CA TYR A 75 -1.98 4.66 -7.88
C TYR A 75 -2.45 5.93 -8.58
N ALA A 76 -3.49 5.81 -9.39
CA ALA A 76 -3.96 6.93 -10.21
C ALA A 76 -4.72 7.98 -9.41
N ASN A 77 -5.38 7.58 -8.31
CA ASN A 77 -6.38 8.44 -7.68
C ASN A 77 -6.09 8.87 -6.25
N VAL A 78 -5.09 8.30 -5.58
CA VAL A 78 -4.84 8.62 -4.17
C VAL A 78 -3.46 9.21 -4.00
N VAL A 79 -3.40 10.38 -3.43
CA VAL A 79 -2.15 11.07 -3.14
C VAL A 79 -1.51 10.45 -1.91
N ILE A 80 -0.18 10.35 -1.89
CA ILE A 80 0.55 9.83 -0.73
C ILE A 80 0.18 10.62 0.51
N GLY A 81 -0.14 9.90 1.58
CA GLY A 81 -0.56 10.51 2.85
C GLY A 81 -2.04 10.69 2.98
N GLN A 82 -2.82 10.44 1.93
CA GLN A 82 -4.27 10.64 1.94
C GLN A 82 -5.02 9.35 2.15
N GLU A 83 -6.24 9.47 2.66
CA GLU A 83 -7.14 8.33 2.80
C GLU A 83 -7.65 7.91 1.42
N ILE A 84 -7.91 6.63 1.27
CA ILE A 84 -8.50 6.12 0.03
C ILE A 84 -9.94 6.63 -0.08
N PRO A 85 -10.44 6.79 -1.31
CA PRO A 85 -11.84 7.25 -1.49
C PRO A 85 -12.83 6.14 -1.18
N PRO A 86 -14.09 6.50 -0.88
CA PRO A 86 -15.10 5.49 -0.52
C PRO A 86 -15.30 4.40 -1.55
N GLU A 87 -15.11 4.70 -2.82
CA GLU A 87 -15.28 3.72 -3.89
C GLU A 87 -14.34 2.53 -3.75
N LEU A 88 -13.23 2.71 -3.03
CA LEU A 88 -12.23 1.66 -2.87
C LEU A 88 -12.26 1.02 -1.49
N TYR A 89 -13.16 1.45 -0.61
CA TYR A 89 -13.21 0.96 0.77
C TYR A 89 -13.36 -0.56 0.83
N GLN A 90 -14.33 -1.10 0.12
CA GLN A 90 -14.65 -2.51 0.25
C GLN A 90 -13.49 -3.39 -0.23
N ALA A 91 -12.91 -3.05 -1.38
CA ALA A 91 -11.82 -3.85 -1.94
C ALA A 91 -10.61 -3.87 -1.02
N VAL A 92 -10.25 -2.69 -0.48
CA VAL A 92 -9.11 -2.60 0.42
C VAL A 92 -9.40 -3.29 1.74
N ALA A 93 -10.63 -3.12 2.27
CA ALA A 93 -11.01 -3.74 3.52
C ALA A 93 -10.94 -5.26 3.46
N GLU A 94 -11.36 -5.85 2.34
CA GLU A 94 -11.28 -7.29 2.16
C GLU A 94 -9.83 -7.78 2.19
N ILE A 95 -8.94 -7.04 1.56
CA ILE A 95 -7.53 -7.40 1.55
C ILE A 95 -6.94 -7.27 2.95
N LEU A 96 -7.26 -6.18 3.65
CA LEU A 96 -6.76 -5.98 5.01
C LEU A 96 -7.26 -7.08 5.95
N ALA A 97 -8.52 -7.48 5.83
CA ALA A 97 -9.06 -8.56 6.64
C ALA A 97 -8.31 -9.86 6.39
N MET A 98 -8.02 -10.17 5.13
CA MET A 98 -7.26 -11.36 4.77
C MET A 98 -5.86 -11.32 5.38
N VAL A 99 -5.20 -10.18 5.30
CA VAL A 99 -3.84 -10.03 5.84
C VAL A 99 -3.84 -10.18 7.35
N TYR A 100 -4.81 -9.57 8.05
CA TYR A 100 -4.90 -9.70 9.50
C TYR A 100 -5.14 -11.14 9.92
N ASN A 101 -5.99 -11.87 9.20
CA ASN A 101 -6.23 -13.27 9.49
C ASN A 101 -4.96 -14.11 9.32
N MET A 102 -4.16 -13.80 8.31
CA MET A 102 -2.90 -14.50 8.12
C MET A 102 -1.93 -14.26 9.27
N ARG A 103 -1.92 -13.05 9.82
CA ARG A 103 -1.02 -12.72 10.92
C ARG A 103 -1.36 -13.44 12.20
N GLU A 104 -2.65 -13.74 12.40
CA GLU A 104 -3.10 -14.38 13.62
C GLU A 104 -2.78 -15.86 13.66
N LYS A 105 -2.38 -16.42 12.54
CA LYS A 105 -1.97 -17.82 12.48
C LYS A 105 -0.46 -17.93 12.59
#